data_bb4f4b3b5299d6a277ae88518b8aaa29
#
_entry.id   bb4f4b3b5299d6a277ae88518b8aaa29
#
_cell.length_a   1.000
_cell.length_b   1.000
_cell.length_c   1.000
_cell.angle_alpha   90.00
_cell.angle_beta   90.00
_cell.angle_gamma   90.00
#
_symmetry.space_group_name_H-M   'P 1'
#
loop_
_entity.id
_entity.type
_entity.pdbx_description
1 polymer ?
#
loop_
_entity_poly.entity_id
_entity_poly.type
_entity_poly.pdbx_seq_one_letter_code
_entity_poly.pdbx_strand_id
1 'polypeptide(L)'
;MAISRLLVEQGWELYLLNRGSRKNVLDGQVKQIVADISKEQEVAEKIAGMNFDVVCDFIAFVPEQVERDYRLFAGKTKQYMYISSASAYHKPVMDYRITEGTTLSNPHWEYSRNKIACEEFLMKMYRENGFPVTIIRPSHTYDERNVPIGVHGDKGSFQVLKRMLEGKPVIVHGDGTSLWTVTHNSDFAKGFTGLMGNPMAIGEAFQITSDQSVTWNQIYQAVADALHVEYKPYYVSSAYLDAAGPYDFEGALTGDKANTVVFDNKKLKNAVPGLCMNVRMEQ
;
A
#
# COMPACT_ATOMS: atom_id res chain seq x y z
N MET A 1 2.71 -10.99 3.85
CA MET A 1 2.37 -12.38 4.30
C MET A 1 1.08 -12.90 3.66
N ALA A 2 -0.03 -12.15 3.64
CA ALA A 2 -1.30 -12.62 3.05
C ALA A 2 -1.17 -13.03 1.58
N ILE A 3 -0.54 -12.19 0.73
CA ILE A 3 -0.29 -12.50 -0.69
C ILE A 3 0.50 -13.80 -0.83
N SER A 4 1.62 -13.94 -0.11
CA SER A 4 2.48 -15.13 -0.24
C SER A 4 1.75 -16.43 0.17
N ARG A 5 0.91 -16.39 1.22
CA ARG A 5 0.08 -17.54 1.61
C ARG A 5 -0.91 -17.89 0.51
N LEU A 6 -1.63 -16.90 0.00
CA LEU A 6 -2.61 -17.11 -1.05
C LEU A 6 -1.99 -17.67 -2.33
N LEU A 7 -0.79 -17.20 -2.71
CA LEU A 7 -0.06 -17.74 -3.87
C LEU A 7 0.36 -19.20 -3.68
N VAL A 8 0.85 -19.55 -2.49
CA VAL A 8 1.17 -20.95 -2.15
C VAL A 8 -0.08 -21.84 -2.21
N GLU A 9 -1.19 -21.38 -1.63
CA GLU A 9 -2.49 -22.08 -1.67
C GLU A 9 -3.00 -22.26 -3.11
N GLN A 10 -2.72 -21.31 -4.00
CA GLN A 10 -3.07 -21.36 -5.42
C GLN A 10 -2.09 -22.18 -6.27
N GLY A 11 -1.03 -22.73 -5.67
CA GLY A 11 -0.05 -23.59 -6.36
C GLY A 11 1.00 -22.84 -7.18
N TRP A 12 1.24 -21.55 -6.89
CA TRP A 12 2.31 -20.81 -7.54
C TRP A 12 3.69 -21.25 -7.04
N GLU A 13 4.65 -21.34 -7.95
CA GLU A 13 6.05 -21.43 -7.57
C GLU A 13 6.57 -20.05 -7.16
N LEU A 14 6.74 -19.85 -5.86
CA LEU A 14 7.04 -18.54 -5.27
C LEU A 14 8.52 -18.42 -4.89
N TYR A 15 9.17 -17.39 -5.40
CA TYR A 15 10.52 -16.95 -5.01
C TYR A 15 10.42 -15.69 -4.15
N LEU A 16 11.15 -15.65 -3.04
CA LEU A 16 11.28 -14.49 -2.18
C LEU A 16 12.71 -13.96 -2.23
N LEU A 17 12.91 -12.81 -2.89
CA LEU A 17 14.17 -12.10 -2.86
C LEU A 17 14.22 -11.22 -1.62
N ASN A 18 15.13 -11.51 -0.69
CA ASN A 18 15.32 -10.78 0.56
C ASN A 18 16.71 -11.04 1.16
N ARG A 19 17.07 -10.25 2.20
CA ARG A 19 18.40 -10.37 2.85
C ARG A 19 18.54 -11.57 3.80
N GLY A 20 17.54 -12.44 3.93
CA GLY A 20 17.57 -13.61 4.82
C GLY A 20 17.53 -13.31 6.32
N SER A 21 17.35 -12.04 6.71
CA SER A 21 17.41 -11.61 8.12
C SER A 21 16.20 -11.98 8.96
N ARG A 22 15.11 -12.38 8.34
CA ARG A 22 13.87 -12.77 9.03
C ARG A 22 13.55 -14.22 8.74
N LYS A 23 13.15 -14.95 9.80
CA LYS A 23 12.65 -16.34 9.66
C LYS A 23 11.39 -16.32 8.77
N ASN A 24 11.42 -17.13 7.72
CA ASN A 24 10.29 -17.27 6.81
C ASN A 24 9.23 -18.19 7.44
N VAL A 25 8.00 -17.68 7.60
CA VAL A 25 6.87 -18.46 8.15
C VAL A 25 6.36 -19.51 7.14
N LEU A 26 6.69 -19.36 5.84
CA LEU A 26 6.34 -20.28 4.76
C LEU A 26 7.53 -21.17 4.37
N ASP A 27 8.44 -21.45 5.32
CA ASP A 27 9.65 -22.24 5.09
C ASP A 27 9.30 -23.61 4.50
N GLY A 28 10.04 -24.02 3.48
CA GLY A 28 9.78 -25.24 2.70
C GLY A 28 8.68 -25.13 1.62
N GLN A 29 7.87 -24.07 1.62
CA GLN A 29 6.82 -23.84 0.61
C GLN A 29 7.20 -22.76 -0.41
N VAL A 30 8.29 -22.05 -0.17
CA VAL A 30 8.78 -20.97 -1.03
C VAL A 30 10.28 -21.12 -1.23
N LYS A 31 10.77 -20.73 -2.40
CA LYS A 31 12.20 -20.66 -2.71
C LYS A 31 12.75 -19.29 -2.30
N GLN A 32 13.92 -19.24 -1.70
CA GLN A 32 14.56 -17.99 -1.31
C GLN A 32 15.72 -17.64 -2.23
N ILE A 33 15.77 -16.38 -2.67
CA ILE A 33 16.94 -15.75 -3.29
C ILE A 33 17.48 -14.78 -2.24
N VAL A 34 18.49 -15.24 -1.48
CA VAL A 34 19.09 -14.42 -0.42
C VAL A 34 20.05 -13.43 -1.07
N ALA A 35 19.62 -12.16 -1.14
CA ALA A 35 20.41 -11.05 -1.68
C ALA A 35 19.88 -9.71 -1.13
N ASP A 36 20.74 -8.69 -1.17
CA ASP A 36 20.32 -7.31 -1.00
C ASP A 36 20.03 -6.73 -2.38
N ILE A 37 18.77 -6.31 -2.62
CA ILE A 37 18.35 -5.76 -3.92
C ILE A 37 19.16 -4.51 -4.31
N SER A 38 19.72 -3.77 -3.35
CA SER A 38 20.59 -2.62 -3.64
C SER A 38 21.94 -3.01 -4.28
N LYS A 39 22.33 -4.28 -4.19
CA LYS A 39 23.52 -4.83 -4.82
C LYS A 39 23.17 -5.43 -6.18
N GLU A 40 22.91 -4.56 -7.14
CA GLU A 40 22.38 -4.91 -8.46
C GLU A 40 23.15 -6.06 -9.13
N GLN A 41 24.49 -6.01 -9.12
CA GLN A 41 25.32 -7.06 -9.74
C GLN A 41 25.13 -8.43 -9.08
N GLU A 42 25.08 -8.48 -7.73
CA GLU A 42 24.87 -9.73 -6.99
C GLU A 42 23.51 -10.34 -7.33
N VAL A 43 22.47 -9.50 -7.43
CA VAL A 43 21.11 -9.94 -7.79
C VAL A 43 21.08 -10.44 -9.22
N ALA A 44 21.68 -9.70 -10.17
CA ALA A 44 21.74 -10.08 -11.58
C ALA A 44 22.36 -11.47 -11.78
N GLU A 45 23.45 -11.77 -11.05
CA GLU A 45 24.11 -13.10 -11.07
C GLU A 45 23.21 -14.20 -10.53
N LYS A 46 22.50 -13.94 -9.41
CA LYS A 46 21.60 -14.93 -8.79
C LYS A 46 20.36 -15.24 -9.60
N ILE A 47 19.89 -14.29 -10.39
CA ILE A 47 18.73 -14.49 -11.28
C ILE A 47 19.13 -14.73 -12.73
N ALA A 48 20.44 -14.97 -13.01
CA ALA A 48 20.93 -15.28 -14.34
C ALA A 48 20.23 -16.56 -14.86
N GLY A 49 19.67 -16.50 -16.07
CA GLY A 49 18.95 -17.63 -16.67
C GLY A 49 17.55 -17.91 -16.10
N MET A 50 17.11 -17.17 -15.09
CA MET A 50 15.73 -17.26 -14.58
C MET A 50 14.77 -16.39 -15.41
N ASN A 51 13.56 -16.88 -15.61
CA ASN A 51 12.44 -16.14 -16.18
C ASN A 51 11.26 -16.26 -15.23
N PHE A 52 10.50 -15.19 -15.09
CA PHE A 52 9.38 -15.09 -14.17
C PHE A 52 8.09 -14.80 -14.94
N ASP A 53 6.99 -15.44 -14.56
CA ASP A 53 5.68 -15.03 -15.06
C ASP A 53 5.30 -13.67 -14.48
N VAL A 54 5.57 -13.46 -13.18
CA VAL A 54 5.30 -12.19 -12.50
C VAL A 54 6.44 -11.84 -11.55
N VAL A 55 6.87 -10.59 -11.58
CA VAL A 55 7.75 -9.98 -10.57
C VAL A 55 6.95 -8.93 -9.80
N CYS A 56 6.99 -8.98 -8.47
CA CYS A 56 6.25 -8.05 -7.60
C CYS A 56 7.23 -7.23 -6.75
N ASP A 57 7.21 -5.92 -6.91
CA ASP A 57 8.05 -4.99 -6.17
C ASP A 57 7.27 -4.25 -5.09
N PHE A 58 7.64 -4.50 -3.82
CA PHE A 58 7.07 -3.90 -2.62
C PHE A 58 8.00 -2.89 -1.94
N ILE A 59 9.22 -2.70 -2.45
CA ILE A 59 10.29 -2.01 -1.72
C ILE A 59 10.97 -0.89 -2.49
N ALA A 60 10.53 -0.59 -3.72
CA ALA A 60 10.97 0.60 -4.41
C ALA A 60 10.12 1.82 -4.02
N PHE A 61 10.79 2.87 -3.58
CA PHE A 61 10.20 4.12 -3.10
C PHE A 61 10.64 5.35 -3.86
N VAL A 62 11.75 5.26 -4.60
CA VAL A 62 12.34 6.34 -5.38
C VAL A 62 12.67 5.88 -6.80
N PRO A 63 12.75 6.80 -7.78
CA PRO A 63 12.98 6.46 -9.19
C PRO A 63 14.20 5.56 -9.44
N GLU A 64 15.30 5.80 -8.77
CA GLU A 64 16.54 5.03 -8.95
C GLU A 64 16.35 3.52 -8.64
N GLN A 65 15.40 3.22 -7.75
CA GLN A 65 15.10 1.82 -7.38
C GLN A 65 14.31 1.12 -8.48
N VAL A 66 13.31 1.76 -9.07
CA VAL A 66 12.57 1.18 -10.21
C VAL A 66 13.40 1.14 -11.48
N GLU A 67 14.34 2.07 -11.66
CA GLU A 67 15.32 2.03 -12.76
C GLU A 67 16.26 0.82 -12.64
N ARG A 68 16.75 0.55 -11.44
CA ARG A 68 17.52 -0.67 -11.12
C ARG A 68 16.68 -1.91 -11.45
N ASP A 69 15.44 -1.95 -10.99
CA ASP A 69 14.57 -3.12 -11.17
C ASP A 69 14.22 -3.33 -12.65
N TYR A 70 14.05 -2.25 -13.41
CA TYR A 70 13.93 -2.33 -14.86
C TYR A 70 15.16 -3.02 -15.49
N ARG A 71 16.38 -2.61 -15.13
CA ARG A 71 17.61 -3.25 -15.64
C ARG A 71 17.71 -4.73 -15.27
N LEU A 72 17.26 -5.10 -14.07
CA LEU A 72 17.28 -6.48 -13.57
C LEU A 72 16.26 -7.39 -14.26
N PHE A 73 15.05 -6.89 -14.53
CA PHE A 73 13.91 -7.71 -14.92
C PHE A 73 13.41 -7.49 -16.35
N ALA A 74 13.91 -6.50 -17.09
CA ALA A 74 13.57 -6.33 -18.50
C ALA A 74 13.97 -7.57 -19.31
N GLY A 75 13.00 -8.10 -20.07
CA GLY A 75 13.16 -9.35 -20.84
C GLY A 75 13.15 -10.63 -20.00
N LYS A 76 12.99 -10.55 -18.68
CA LYS A 76 12.97 -11.71 -17.77
C LYS A 76 11.61 -11.93 -17.10
N THR A 77 10.66 -11.02 -17.27
CA THR A 77 9.32 -11.17 -16.70
C THR A 77 8.24 -10.90 -17.73
N LYS A 78 7.10 -11.60 -17.60
CA LYS A 78 5.88 -11.35 -18.40
C LYS A 78 5.00 -10.28 -17.79
N GLN A 79 5.16 -9.99 -16.49
CA GLN A 79 4.46 -8.90 -15.79
C GLN A 79 5.32 -8.41 -14.63
N TYR A 80 5.47 -7.08 -14.52
CA TYR A 80 6.13 -6.43 -13.39
C TYR A 80 5.09 -5.62 -12.62
N MET A 81 4.77 -6.03 -11.40
CA MET A 81 3.78 -5.38 -10.55
C MET A 81 4.46 -4.47 -9.53
N TYR A 82 4.25 -3.18 -9.68
CA TYR A 82 4.83 -2.15 -8.81
C TYR A 82 3.82 -1.65 -7.77
N ILE A 83 4.20 -1.63 -6.50
CA ILE A 83 3.41 -1.03 -5.43
C ILE A 83 3.70 0.46 -5.34
N SER A 84 2.76 1.26 -5.85
CA SER A 84 2.69 2.70 -5.67
C SER A 84 1.93 3.07 -4.39
N SER A 85 1.13 4.11 -4.40
CA SER A 85 0.31 4.54 -3.27
C SER A 85 -0.88 5.37 -3.73
N ALA A 86 -2.02 5.25 -3.06
CA ALA A 86 -3.14 6.16 -3.24
C ALA A 86 -2.87 7.60 -2.77
N SER A 87 -1.82 7.82 -1.97
CA SER A 87 -1.37 9.18 -1.62
C SER A 87 -0.81 9.96 -2.82
N ALA A 88 -0.51 9.28 -3.94
CA ALA A 88 -0.08 9.91 -5.20
C ALA A 88 -1.19 10.74 -5.86
N TYR A 89 -2.47 10.44 -5.61
CA TYR A 89 -3.57 11.23 -6.15
C TYR A 89 -3.54 12.68 -5.69
N HIS A 90 -4.07 13.57 -6.54
CA HIS A 90 -4.07 15.02 -6.33
C HIS A 90 -4.54 15.42 -4.92
N LYS A 91 -3.79 16.34 -4.30
CA LYS A 91 -4.12 16.93 -3.00
C LYS A 91 -3.99 18.46 -3.07
N PRO A 92 -4.97 19.20 -2.54
CA PRO A 92 -6.24 18.72 -1.98
C PRO A 92 -7.13 18.07 -3.04
N VAL A 93 -7.99 17.16 -2.64
CA VAL A 93 -8.89 16.46 -3.58
C VAL A 93 -9.90 17.43 -4.20
N MET A 94 -10.04 17.40 -5.52
CA MET A 94 -11.04 18.19 -6.25
C MET A 94 -12.39 17.49 -6.30
N ASP A 95 -12.38 16.16 -6.30
CA ASP A 95 -13.55 15.29 -6.17
C ASP A 95 -13.23 14.22 -5.12
N TYR A 96 -14.12 14.02 -4.18
CA TYR A 96 -13.96 13.01 -3.12
C TYR A 96 -13.99 11.58 -3.67
N ARG A 97 -14.57 11.36 -4.86
CA ARG A 97 -14.56 10.08 -5.56
C ARG A 97 -13.28 9.92 -6.36
N ILE A 98 -12.45 9.00 -5.92
CA ILE A 98 -11.16 8.71 -6.52
C ILE A 98 -11.29 7.52 -7.48
N THR A 99 -10.81 7.70 -8.69
CA THR A 99 -10.63 6.65 -9.71
C THR A 99 -9.18 6.60 -10.15
N GLU A 100 -8.78 5.56 -10.89
CA GLU A 100 -7.42 5.49 -11.45
C GLU A 100 -7.11 6.61 -12.45
N GLY A 101 -8.14 7.26 -13.02
CA GLY A 101 -8.02 8.44 -13.87
C GLY A 101 -7.86 9.76 -13.12
N THR A 102 -7.98 9.77 -11.80
CA THR A 102 -7.72 10.98 -10.98
C THR A 102 -6.26 11.39 -11.14
N THR A 103 -6.03 12.69 -11.37
CA THR A 103 -4.70 13.27 -11.57
C THR A 103 -3.76 12.90 -10.42
N LEU A 104 -2.51 12.63 -10.75
CA LEU A 104 -1.45 12.40 -9.77
C LEU A 104 -0.73 13.72 -9.51
N SER A 105 -0.89 14.25 -8.31
CA SER A 105 -0.22 15.48 -7.88
C SER A 105 -0.37 15.65 -6.36
N ASN A 106 0.70 15.56 -5.64
CA ASN A 106 0.71 15.76 -4.19
C ASN A 106 1.90 16.65 -3.79
N PRO A 107 1.70 17.97 -3.61
CA PRO A 107 2.79 18.87 -3.26
C PRO A 107 3.25 18.73 -1.80
N HIS A 108 2.41 18.16 -0.93
CA HIS A 108 2.63 18.12 0.52
C HIS A 108 3.53 16.98 0.99
N TRP A 109 3.75 15.95 0.17
CA TRP A 109 4.47 14.77 0.63
C TRP A 109 5.54 14.30 -0.38
N GLU A 110 6.80 14.31 0.04
CA GLU A 110 7.91 13.82 -0.79
C GLU A 110 7.75 12.35 -1.17
N TYR A 111 7.31 11.52 -0.23
CA TYR A 111 6.98 10.12 -0.51
C TYR A 111 6.02 9.97 -1.70
N SER A 112 4.96 10.78 -1.74
CA SER A 112 3.97 10.72 -2.82
C SER A 112 4.56 11.22 -4.15
N ARG A 113 5.38 12.29 -4.13
CA ARG A 113 6.08 12.77 -5.33
C ARG A 113 7.02 11.71 -5.89
N ASN A 114 7.75 11.00 -5.02
CA ASN A 114 8.63 9.91 -5.42
C ASN A 114 7.84 8.74 -6.02
N LYS A 115 6.69 8.37 -5.44
CA LYS A 115 5.81 7.33 -6.03
C LYS A 115 5.29 7.73 -7.41
N ILE A 116 4.91 9.01 -7.60
CA ILE A 116 4.52 9.54 -8.91
C ILE A 116 5.66 9.40 -9.92
N ALA A 117 6.86 9.84 -9.57
CA ALA A 117 8.02 9.75 -10.43
C ALA A 117 8.38 8.29 -10.80
N CYS A 118 8.22 7.35 -9.87
CA CYS A 118 8.36 5.92 -10.17
C CYS A 118 7.33 5.43 -11.19
N GLU A 119 6.06 5.82 -11.03
CA GLU A 119 5.01 5.47 -12.00
C GLU A 119 5.29 6.06 -13.39
N GLU A 120 5.70 7.32 -13.47
CA GLU A 120 6.06 8.00 -14.72
C GLU A 120 7.19 7.28 -15.45
N PHE A 121 8.26 6.90 -14.73
CA PHE A 121 9.37 6.12 -15.28
C PHE A 121 8.88 4.76 -15.81
N LEU A 122 8.17 3.99 -15.00
CA LEU A 122 7.70 2.66 -15.38
C LEU A 122 6.75 2.71 -16.57
N MET A 123 5.82 3.66 -16.61
CA MET A 123 4.91 3.86 -17.74
C MET A 123 5.64 4.35 -19.00
N LYS A 124 6.72 5.10 -18.86
CA LYS A 124 7.63 5.41 -19.97
C LYS A 124 8.28 4.14 -20.52
N MET A 125 8.83 3.28 -19.65
CA MET A 125 9.43 2.01 -20.07
C MET A 125 8.44 1.06 -20.75
N TYR A 126 7.18 1.05 -20.30
CA TYR A 126 6.11 0.34 -20.98
C TYR A 126 5.90 0.86 -22.41
N ARG A 127 5.74 2.16 -22.59
CA ARG A 127 5.46 2.76 -23.91
C ARG A 127 6.62 2.65 -24.89
N GLU A 128 7.85 2.86 -24.43
CA GLU A 128 9.03 2.94 -25.28
C GLU A 128 9.70 1.59 -25.51
N ASN A 129 9.67 0.70 -24.52
CA ASN A 129 10.45 -0.55 -24.52
C ASN A 129 9.59 -1.81 -24.31
N GLY A 130 8.28 -1.66 -24.18
CA GLY A 130 7.36 -2.80 -23.98
C GLY A 130 7.54 -3.49 -22.62
N PHE A 131 8.09 -2.79 -21.59
CA PHE A 131 8.24 -3.35 -20.25
C PHE A 131 6.86 -3.62 -19.63
N PRO A 132 6.51 -4.87 -19.27
CA PRO A 132 5.13 -5.27 -18.99
C PRO A 132 4.67 -4.87 -17.58
N VAL A 133 4.55 -3.57 -17.30
CA VAL A 133 4.25 -3.03 -15.98
C VAL A 133 2.76 -3.07 -15.66
N THR A 134 2.44 -3.35 -14.40
CA THR A 134 1.13 -3.10 -13.76
C THR A 134 1.37 -2.29 -12.50
N ILE A 135 0.71 -1.15 -12.36
CA ILE A 135 0.85 -0.26 -11.20
C ILE A 135 -0.29 -0.55 -10.21
N ILE A 136 0.05 -0.73 -8.94
CA ILE A 136 -0.91 -0.95 -7.86
C ILE A 136 -0.88 0.23 -6.89
N ARG A 137 -2.02 0.86 -6.65
CA ARG A 137 -2.19 1.96 -5.70
C ARG A 137 -3.02 1.51 -4.49
N PRO A 138 -2.38 0.97 -3.44
CA PRO A 138 -3.07 0.67 -2.20
C PRO A 138 -3.45 1.95 -1.46
N SER A 139 -4.56 1.90 -0.72
CA SER A 139 -4.87 2.86 0.33
C SER A 139 -4.24 2.38 1.65
N HIS A 140 -4.79 2.74 2.80
CA HIS A 140 -4.28 2.35 4.11
C HIS A 140 -4.55 0.86 4.37
N THR A 141 -3.57 0.02 4.15
CA THR A 141 -3.66 -1.41 4.46
C THR A 141 -3.38 -1.66 5.94
N TYR A 142 -4.10 -2.62 6.54
CA TYR A 142 -3.92 -3.04 7.92
C TYR A 142 -3.93 -4.56 8.07
N ASP A 143 -3.41 -5.05 9.18
CA ASP A 143 -3.38 -6.46 9.56
C ASP A 143 -3.31 -6.59 11.09
N GLU A 144 -3.16 -7.80 11.57
CA GLU A 144 -3.07 -8.14 13.00
C GLU A 144 -1.88 -7.47 13.74
N ARG A 145 -0.97 -6.84 13.00
CA ARG A 145 0.23 -6.17 13.53
C ARG A 145 0.18 -4.65 13.43
N ASN A 146 -0.58 -4.16 12.46
CA ASN A 146 -0.67 -2.74 12.13
C ASN A 146 -2.12 -2.27 12.20
N VAL A 147 -2.50 -1.71 13.33
CA VAL A 147 -3.83 -1.11 13.50
C VAL A 147 -3.88 0.23 12.78
N PRO A 148 -4.94 0.53 12.01
CA PRO A 148 -5.02 1.69 11.12
C PRO A 148 -5.37 2.98 11.88
N ILE A 149 -4.49 3.45 12.75
CA ILE A 149 -4.63 4.71 13.47
C ILE A 149 -4.13 5.88 12.61
N GLY A 150 -4.87 6.98 12.59
CA GLY A 150 -4.57 8.15 11.76
C GLY A 150 -3.34 8.94 12.23
N VAL A 151 -3.21 9.14 13.53
CA VAL A 151 -2.13 9.92 14.16
C VAL A 151 -1.33 9.05 15.09
N HIS A 152 -0.07 8.85 14.77
CA HIS A 152 0.88 8.10 15.61
C HIS A 152 2.32 8.56 15.29
N GLY A 153 3.27 8.27 16.18
CA GLY A 153 4.69 8.53 15.94
C GLY A 153 5.37 7.41 15.15
N ASP A 154 6.70 7.52 14.97
CA ASP A 154 7.52 6.62 14.13
C ASP A 154 7.51 5.15 14.57
N LYS A 155 7.16 4.90 15.83
CA LYS A 155 7.06 3.54 16.39
C LYS A 155 5.71 2.87 16.12
N GLY A 156 4.89 3.46 15.25
CA GLY A 156 3.58 2.94 14.86
C GLY A 156 2.48 3.17 15.89
N SER A 157 1.34 2.51 15.72
CA SER A 157 0.09 2.76 16.46
C SER A 157 0.08 2.23 17.89
N PHE A 158 1.02 1.38 18.30
CA PHE A 158 0.99 0.71 19.62
C PHE A 158 0.88 1.69 20.80
N GLN A 159 1.54 2.85 20.75
CA GLN A 159 1.46 3.84 21.81
C GLN A 159 0.06 4.44 21.96
N VAL A 160 -0.68 4.54 20.87
CA VAL A 160 -2.08 5.01 20.87
C VAL A 160 -2.98 3.95 21.52
N LEU A 161 -2.81 2.68 21.15
CA LEU A 161 -3.52 1.55 21.77
C LEU A 161 -3.25 1.46 23.27
N LYS A 162 -1.99 1.62 23.69
CA LYS A 162 -1.61 1.64 25.09
C LYS A 162 -2.32 2.77 25.86
N ARG A 163 -2.40 3.98 25.28
CA ARG A 163 -3.15 5.10 25.87
C ARG A 163 -4.64 4.77 26.05
N MET A 164 -5.25 4.14 25.03
CA MET A 164 -6.66 3.69 25.12
C MET A 164 -6.85 2.70 26.27
N LEU A 165 -5.98 1.68 26.39
CA LEU A 165 -6.01 0.70 27.46
C LEU A 165 -5.80 1.33 28.86
N GLU A 166 -5.06 2.43 28.96
CA GLU A 166 -4.86 3.21 30.17
C GLU A 166 -6.01 4.22 30.44
N GLY A 167 -7.06 4.23 29.63
CA GLY A 167 -8.20 5.16 29.73
C GLY A 167 -7.85 6.62 29.44
N LYS A 168 -6.74 6.86 28.75
CA LYS A 168 -6.25 8.20 28.40
C LYS A 168 -6.82 8.67 27.05
N PRO A 169 -7.02 9.98 26.87
CA PRO A 169 -7.44 10.54 25.57
C PRO A 169 -6.39 10.24 24.48
N VAL A 170 -6.86 10.07 23.24
CA VAL A 170 -6.04 9.86 22.06
C VAL A 170 -6.27 10.98 21.04
N ILE A 171 -5.20 11.39 20.38
CA ILE A 171 -5.26 12.46 19.37
C ILE A 171 -5.95 11.95 18.12
N VAL A 172 -6.91 12.75 17.64
CA VAL A 172 -7.58 12.59 16.36
C VAL A 172 -7.39 13.87 15.56
N HIS A 173 -6.93 13.79 14.33
CA HIS A 173 -6.72 14.96 13.48
C HIS A 173 -8.04 15.56 12.98
N GLY A 174 -8.07 16.88 12.87
CA GLY A 174 -9.30 17.61 12.52
C GLY A 174 -10.38 17.40 13.57
N ASP A 175 -11.57 17.09 13.13
CA ASP A 175 -12.73 16.69 13.94
C ASP A 175 -13.04 15.17 13.83
N GLY A 176 -12.20 14.44 13.13
CA GLY A 176 -12.35 13.01 12.90
C GLY A 176 -13.48 12.63 11.94
N THR A 177 -14.07 13.57 11.22
CA THR A 177 -15.22 13.30 10.33
C THR A 177 -14.85 13.07 8.87
N SER A 178 -13.61 13.36 8.44
CA SER A 178 -13.18 13.05 7.09
C SER A 178 -13.26 11.55 6.81
N LEU A 179 -13.77 11.19 5.61
CA LEU A 179 -13.90 9.81 5.19
C LEU A 179 -12.56 9.23 4.77
N TRP A 180 -12.31 8.02 5.20
CA TRP A 180 -11.12 7.27 4.87
C TRP A 180 -11.44 5.83 4.48
N THR A 181 -10.50 5.17 3.82
CA THR A 181 -10.64 3.76 3.42
C THR A 181 -9.48 2.97 3.98
N VAL A 182 -9.78 2.01 4.83
CA VAL A 182 -8.84 1.02 5.35
C VAL A 182 -9.11 -0.34 4.72
N THR A 183 -8.06 -1.03 4.32
CA THR A 183 -8.16 -2.29 3.57
C THR A 183 -7.43 -3.39 4.32
N HIS A 184 -8.14 -4.43 4.72
CA HIS A 184 -7.49 -5.57 5.34
C HIS A 184 -6.55 -6.30 4.37
N ASN A 185 -5.41 -6.76 4.85
CA ASN A 185 -4.38 -7.38 4.03
C ASN A 185 -4.86 -8.61 3.23
N SER A 186 -5.86 -9.36 3.75
CA SER A 186 -6.46 -10.50 3.04
C SER A 186 -7.28 -10.07 1.82
N ASP A 187 -8.05 -8.98 1.93
CA ASP A 187 -8.81 -8.44 0.81
C ASP A 187 -7.87 -7.81 -0.23
N PHE A 188 -6.85 -7.08 0.23
CA PHE A 188 -5.80 -6.60 -0.66
C PHE A 188 -5.15 -7.76 -1.43
N ALA A 189 -4.83 -8.86 -0.76
CA ALA A 189 -4.22 -10.04 -1.38
C ALA A 189 -5.10 -10.64 -2.48
N LYS A 190 -6.43 -10.72 -2.28
CA LYS A 190 -7.36 -11.22 -3.30
C LYS A 190 -7.33 -10.37 -4.58
N GLY A 191 -7.41 -9.04 -4.44
CA GLY A 191 -7.33 -8.12 -5.57
C GLY A 191 -5.97 -8.19 -6.27
N PHE A 192 -4.89 -8.22 -5.48
CA PHE A 192 -3.53 -8.28 -5.99
C PHE A 192 -3.26 -9.56 -6.79
N THR A 193 -3.57 -10.73 -6.20
CA THR A 193 -3.34 -12.03 -6.88
C THR A 193 -4.27 -12.22 -8.08
N GLY A 194 -5.47 -11.64 -8.06
CA GLY A 194 -6.38 -11.65 -9.21
C GLY A 194 -5.87 -10.85 -10.43
N LEU A 195 -4.96 -9.89 -10.21
CA LEU A 195 -4.29 -9.15 -11.29
C LEU A 195 -3.00 -9.83 -11.77
N MET A 196 -2.45 -10.78 -11.02
CA MET A 196 -1.22 -11.50 -11.39
C MET A 196 -1.47 -12.38 -12.60
N GLY A 197 -0.60 -12.26 -13.61
CA GLY A 197 -0.73 -13.00 -14.86
C GLY A 197 -1.90 -12.56 -15.75
N ASN A 198 -2.62 -11.48 -15.40
CA ASN A 198 -3.70 -10.96 -16.20
C ASN A 198 -3.15 -10.01 -17.28
N PRO A 199 -3.21 -10.38 -18.59
CA PRO A 199 -2.67 -9.55 -19.66
C PRO A 199 -3.39 -8.21 -19.80
N MET A 200 -4.66 -8.11 -19.37
CA MET A 200 -5.42 -6.85 -19.38
C MET A 200 -4.96 -5.86 -18.30
N ALA A 201 -4.12 -6.30 -17.36
CA ALA A 201 -3.55 -5.43 -16.34
C ALA A 201 -2.22 -4.79 -16.77
N ILE A 202 -1.61 -5.27 -17.86
CA ILE A 202 -0.33 -4.75 -18.35
C ILE A 202 -0.53 -3.35 -18.96
N GLY A 203 0.31 -2.40 -18.58
CA GLY A 203 0.20 -1.00 -19.00
C GLY A 203 -0.86 -0.20 -18.24
N GLU A 204 -1.45 -0.78 -17.19
CA GLU A 204 -2.56 -0.20 -16.45
C GLU A 204 -2.22 0.04 -14.97
N ALA A 205 -2.92 1.01 -14.35
CA ALA A 205 -2.90 1.22 -12.92
C ALA A 205 -4.21 0.73 -12.29
N PHE A 206 -4.13 0.15 -11.10
CA PHE A 206 -5.28 -0.28 -10.31
C PHE A 206 -5.15 0.19 -8.87
N GLN A 207 -6.21 0.76 -8.35
CA GLN A 207 -6.34 0.91 -6.90
C GLN A 207 -6.93 -0.37 -6.32
N ILE A 208 -6.38 -0.84 -5.20
CA ILE A 208 -6.89 -2.00 -4.46
C ILE A 208 -7.25 -1.53 -3.06
N THR A 209 -8.54 -1.28 -2.83
CA THR A 209 -9.05 -0.70 -1.58
C THR A 209 -10.33 -1.40 -1.15
N SER A 210 -10.70 -1.30 0.12
CA SER A 210 -12.02 -1.72 0.59
C SER A 210 -13.12 -0.92 -0.12
N ASP A 211 -14.30 -1.51 -0.24
CA ASP A 211 -15.52 -0.80 -0.66
C ASP A 211 -16.14 0.03 0.48
N GLN A 212 -15.64 -0.14 1.70
CA GLN A 212 -16.12 0.58 2.87
C GLN A 212 -15.34 1.87 3.07
N SER A 213 -16.05 3.00 3.11
CA SER A 213 -15.51 4.28 3.55
C SER A 213 -16.07 4.61 4.92
N VAL A 214 -15.19 4.93 5.86
CA VAL A 214 -15.53 5.21 7.27
C VAL A 214 -14.88 6.51 7.70
N THR A 215 -15.45 7.18 8.70
CA THR A 215 -14.79 8.33 9.32
C THR A 215 -13.65 7.89 10.22
N TRP A 216 -12.70 8.78 10.49
CA TRP A 216 -11.67 8.49 11.47
C TRP A 216 -12.24 8.20 12.86
N ASN A 217 -13.31 8.90 13.25
CA ASN A 217 -14.01 8.59 14.51
C ASN A 217 -14.53 7.15 14.55
N GLN A 218 -15.08 6.65 13.43
CA GLN A 218 -15.53 5.25 13.35
C GLN A 218 -14.36 4.28 13.44
N ILE A 219 -13.21 4.59 12.80
CA ILE A 219 -12.01 3.74 12.90
C ILE A 219 -11.52 3.66 14.35
N TYR A 220 -11.39 4.80 15.03
CA TYR A 220 -10.93 4.84 16.43
C TYR A 220 -11.93 4.18 17.38
N GLN A 221 -13.25 4.37 17.13
CA GLN A 221 -14.29 3.71 17.91
C GLN A 221 -14.22 2.19 17.76
N ALA A 222 -14.10 1.67 16.53
CA ALA A 222 -13.96 0.23 16.29
C ALA A 222 -12.74 -0.37 17.01
N VAL A 223 -11.63 0.37 17.03
CA VAL A 223 -10.44 -0.04 17.79
C VAL A 223 -10.70 -0.06 19.30
N ALA A 224 -11.38 0.96 19.83
CA ALA A 224 -11.73 1.03 21.26
C ALA A 224 -12.69 -0.10 21.66
N ASP A 225 -13.67 -0.40 20.80
CA ASP A 225 -14.63 -1.49 21.00
C ASP A 225 -13.91 -2.85 21.02
N ALA A 226 -12.97 -3.07 20.10
CA ALA A 226 -12.15 -4.29 20.06
C ALA A 226 -11.24 -4.44 21.29
N LEU A 227 -10.81 -3.33 21.88
CA LEU A 227 -10.03 -3.30 23.14
C LEU A 227 -10.91 -3.33 24.40
N HIS A 228 -12.24 -3.28 24.24
CA HIS A 228 -13.21 -3.19 25.34
C HIS A 228 -12.98 -1.98 26.26
N VAL A 229 -12.69 -0.82 25.67
CA VAL A 229 -12.45 0.44 26.39
C VAL A 229 -13.29 1.58 25.85
N GLU A 230 -13.47 2.63 26.64
CA GLU A 230 -14.13 3.86 26.21
C GLU A 230 -13.26 4.64 25.22
N TYR A 231 -13.82 5.06 24.08
CA TYR A 231 -13.16 5.97 23.15
C TYR A 231 -13.16 7.39 23.69
N LYS A 232 -11.99 7.96 23.91
CA LYS A 232 -11.80 9.34 24.41
C LYS A 232 -11.01 10.15 23.40
N PRO A 233 -11.66 10.77 22.41
CA PRO A 233 -10.96 11.58 21.41
C PRO A 233 -10.48 12.91 22.00
N TYR A 234 -9.31 13.36 21.51
CA TYR A 234 -8.80 14.71 21.66
C TYR A 234 -8.53 15.28 20.29
N TYR A 235 -9.42 16.15 19.82
CA TYR A 235 -9.37 16.68 18.46
C TYR A 235 -8.35 17.79 18.33
N VAL A 236 -7.47 17.68 17.32
CA VAL A 236 -6.40 18.63 17.04
C VAL A 236 -6.32 18.87 15.54
N SER A 237 -6.25 20.13 15.11
CA SER A 237 -6.13 20.42 13.68
C SER A 237 -4.83 19.83 13.10
N SER A 238 -4.88 19.37 11.85
CA SER A 238 -3.71 18.81 11.16
C SER A 238 -2.55 19.80 11.09
N ALA A 239 -2.86 21.09 10.82
CA ALA A 239 -1.85 22.14 10.78
C ALA A 239 -1.16 22.37 12.12
N TYR A 240 -1.90 22.25 13.24
CA TYR A 240 -1.28 22.37 14.57
C TYR A 240 -0.40 21.15 14.89
N LEU A 241 -0.83 19.95 14.51
CA LEU A 241 -0.04 18.73 14.71
C LEU A 241 1.29 18.81 13.96
N ASP A 242 1.28 19.32 12.74
CA ASP A 242 2.47 19.52 11.94
C ASP A 242 3.41 20.56 12.57
N ALA A 243 2.88 21.74 12.95
CA ALA A 243 3.68 22.81 13.54
C ALA A 243 4.24 22.48 14.94
N ALA A 244 3.56 21.63 15.72
CA ALA A 244 3.90 21.37 17.13
C ALA A 244 4.71 20.08 17.33
N GLY A 245 4.75 19.20 16.36
CA GLY A 245 5.32 17.86 16.50
C GLY A 245 6.74 17.71 15.98
N PRO A 246 7.46 16.66 16.41
CA PRO A 246 8.74 16.27 15.83
C PRO A 246 8.56 15.39 14.55
N TYR A 247 7.34 15.20 14.09
CA TYR A 247 7.00 14.31 12.98
C TYR A 247 6.53 15.12 11.77
N ASP A 248 6.79 14.62 10.56
CA ASP A 248 6.24 15.15 9.31
C ASP A 248 4.74 14.79 9.21
N PHE A 249 3.91 15.59 9.85
CA PHE A 249 2.46 15.46 9.74
C PHE A 249 1.88 16.22 8.54
N GLU A 250 2.61 17.14 7.90
CA GLU A 250 2.15 17.77 6.66
C GLU A 250 1.89 16.69 5.61
N GLY A 251 2.89 15.86 5.31
CA GLY A 251 2.76 14.78 4.35
C GLY A 251 1.68 13.77 4.74
N ALA A 252 1.73 13.28 5.97
CA ALA A 252 0.87 12.19 6.42
C ALA A 252 -0.59 12.60 6.63
N LEU A 253 -0.89 13.85 6.98
CA LEU A 253 -2.25 14.34 7.24
C LEU A 253 -2.72 15.25 6.10
N THR A 254 -2.14 16.42 5.91
CA THR A 254 -2.56 17.38 4.88
C THR A 254 -2.39 16.80 3.48
N GLY A 255 -1.28 16.11 3.24
CA GLY A 255 -0.99 15.40 2.00
C GLY A 255 -1.73 14.07 1.83
N ASP A 256 -2.48 13.59 2.84
CA ASP A 256 -3.15 12.29 2.74
C ASP A 256 -4.40 12.20 3.61
N LYS A 257 -4.28 11.84 4.90
CA LYS A 257 -5.36 11.37 5.78
C LYS A 257 -6.41 12.41 6.17
N ALA A 258 -6.08 13.71 6.10
CA ALA A 258 -7.04 14.78 6.41
C ALA A 258 -8.05 15.03 5.26
N ASN A 259 -7.83 14.44 4.10
CA ASN A 259 -8.73 14.60 2.95
C ASN A 259 -9.78 13.49 2.93
N THR A 260 -11.04 13.87 2.67
CA THR A 260 -12.10 12.88 2.41
C THR A 260 -11.86 12.22 1.06
N VAL A 261 -11.78 10.88 1.05
CA VAL A 261 -11.60 10.07 -0.16
C VAL A 261 -12.51 8.84 -0.14
N VAL A 262 -13.16 8.58 -1.27
CA VAL A 262 -13.97 7.39 -1.52
C VAL A 262 -13.47 6.75 -2.81
N PHE A 263 -12.95 5.54 -2.75
CA PHE A 263 -12.38 4.87 -3.91
C PHE A 263 -13.44 4.11 -4.71
N ASP A 264 -13.43 4.29 -6.03
CA ASP A 264 -14.27 3.53 -6.95
C ASP A 264 -13.48 2.31 -7.49
N ASN A 265 -13.76 1.14 -6.96
CA ASN A 265 -13.10 -0.13 -7.34
C ASN A 265 -13.66 -0.77 -8.61
N LYS A 266 -14.47 -0.08 -9.41
CA LYS A 266 -15.11 -0.65 -10.59
C LYS A 266 -14.11 -1.23 -11.59
N LYS A 267 -12.99 -0.53 -11.83
CA LYS A 267 -11.93 -1.01 -12.72
C LYS A 267 -11.33 -2.32 -12.24
N LEU A 268 -10.99 -2.40 -10.95
CA LEU A 268 -10.46 -3.62 -10.34
C LEU A 268 -11.47 -4.78 -10.44
N LYS A 269 -12.73 -4.55 -10.11
CA LYS A 269 -13.77 -5.58 -10.17
C LYS A 269 -14.05 -6.08 -11.59
N ASN A 270 -13.91 -5.21 -12.59
CA ASN A 270 -14.00 -5.62 -13.99
C ASN A 270 -12.80 -6.48 -14.41
N ALA A 271 -11.60 -6.17 -13.94
CA ALA A 271 -10.38 -6.93 -14.23
C ALA A 271 -10.29 -8.26 -13.46
N VAL A 272 -10.94 -8.34 -12.29
CA VAL A 272 -10.97 -9.51 -11.41
C VAL A 272 -12.43 -9.88 -11.10
N PRO A 273 -13.12 -10.57 -12.03
CA PRO A 273 -14.51 -10.95 -11.83
C PRO A 273 -14.70 -11.84 -10.59
N GLY A 274 -15.74 -11.56 -9.82
CA GLY A 274 -16.01 -12.28 -8.57
C GLY A 274 -15.21 -11.82 -7.36
N LEU A 275 -14.37 -10.80 -7.51
CA LEU A 275 -13.65 -10.22 -6.36
C LEU A 275 -14.64 -9.68 -5.32
N CYS A 276 -14.47 -10.15 -4.09
CA CYS A 276 -15.25 -9.73 -2.94
C CYS A 276 -14.32 -9.14 -1.86
N MET A 277 -14.46 -7.84 -1.61
CA MET A 277 -13.80 -7.10 -0.53
C MET A 277 -14.75 -7.10 0.68
N ASN A 278 -14.68 -8.14 1.49
CA ASN A 278 -15.71 -8.44 2.48
C ASN A 278 -15.29 -8.26 3.94
N VAL A 279 -14.02 -7.99 4.20
CA VAL A 279 -13.58 -7.69 5.57
C VAL A 279 -14.00 -6.28 5.95
N ARG A 280 -14.77 -6.16 7.02
CA ARG A 280 -15.25 -4.90 7.56
C ARG A 280 -14.42 -4.48 8.76
N MET A 281 -14.30 -3.18 8.98
CA MET A 281 -13.51 -2.64 10.10
C MET A 281 -14.07 -3.05 11.47
N GLU A 282 -15.38 -3.32 11.55
CA GLU A 282 -16.09 -3.70 12.77
C GLU A 282 -15.98 -5.22 13.08
N GLN A 283 -15.30 -5.99 12.26
CA GLN A 283 -15.04 -7.43 12.43
C GLN A 283 -13.68 -7.71 13.03
#